data_17af0a679f0f07e9c2a9121a4f89978b
#
_entry.id   17af0a679f0f07e9c2a9121a4f89978b
#
_cell.length_a   1.000
_cell.length_b   1.000
_cell.length_c   1.000
_cell.angle_alpha   90.00
_cell.angle_beta   90.00
_cell.angle_gamma   90.00
#
_symmetry.space_group_name_H-M   'P 1'
#
loop_
_entity.id
_entity.type
_entity.pdbx_description
1 polymer ?
#
loop_
_entity_poly.entity_id
_entity_poly.type
_entity_poly.pdbx_seq_one_letter_code
_entity_poly.pdbx_strand_id
1 'polypeptide(L)' 'MQKIYFEKWIDLNHQLNELLSLSVDESINYKIESVGVRAVGSLIVKGEYNGNHKFDENIELDVLATF' A
#
# COMPACT_ATOMS: atom_id res chain seq x y z
N MET A 1 -19.45 -4.36 -9.82
CA MET A 1 -18.34 -4.39 -8.86
C MET A 1 -17.78 -2.99 -8.70
N GLN A 2 -17.65 -2.55 -7.47
CA GLN A 2 -17.02 -1.26 -7.18
C GLN A 2 -15.51 -1.44 -7.11
N LYS A 3 -14.80 -0.44 -7.61
CA LYS A 3 -13.35 -0.37 -7.49
C LYS A 3 -12.99 0.78 -6.57
N ILE A 4 -12.03 0.53 -5.71
CA ILE A 4 -11.53 1.54 -4.77
C ILE A 4 -10.14 1.92 -5.23
N TYR A 5 -9.93 3.21 -5.44
CA TYR A 5 -8.64 3.75 -5.84
C TYR A 5 -8.07 4.59 -4.72
N PHE A 6 -6.80 4.40 -4.44
CA PHE A 6 -6.10 5.26 -3.51
C PHE A 6 -4.66 5.46 -3.99
N GLU A 7 -4.05 6.51 -3.49
CA GLU A 7 -2.70 6.88 -3.87
C GLU A 7 -1.97 7.37 -2.63
N LYS A 8 -0.73 6.95 -2.48
CA LYS A 8 0.12 7.40 -1.40
C LYS A 8 1.53 7.62 -1.92
N TRP A 9 2.12 8.75 -1.56
CA TRP A 9 3.49 9.08 -1.89
C TRP A 9 4.41 8.59 -0.79
N ILE A 10 5.49 7.95 -1.18
CA ILE A 10 6.53 7.50 -0.28
C ILE A 10 7.78 8.32 -0.57
N ASP A 11 8.24 9.04 0.45
CA ASP A 11 9.44 9.84 0.35
C ASP A 11 10.64 9.01 0.82
N LEU A 12 11.54 8.71 -0.08
CA LEU A 12 12.72 7.90 0.22
C LEU A 12 13.88 8.74 0.75
N ASN A 13 13.76 10.06 0.71
CA ASN A 13 14.81 11.01 1.14
C ASN A 13 16.11 10.85 0.36
N HIS A 14 16.07 10.18 -0.79
CA HIS A 14 17.22 9.95 -1.64
C HIS A 14 16.83 10.14 -3.09
N GLN A 15 17.79 10.55 -3.89
CA GLN A 15 17.59 10.57 -5.32
C GLN A 15 17.58 9.14 -5.85
N LEU A 16 16.45 8.75 -6.46
CA LEU A 16 16.28 7.40 -6.98
C LEU A 16 16.82 7.35 -8.40
N ASN A 17 17.96 6.69 -8.61
CA ASN A 17 18.55 6.52 -9.92
C ASN A 17 18.14 5.20 -10.58
N GLU A 18 17.97 4.15 -9.76
CA GLU A 18 17.67 2.83 -10.27
C GLU A 18 16.82 2.08 -9.26
N LEU A 19 15.67 1.59 -9.70
CA LEU A 19 14.83 0.71 -8.91
C LEU A 19 15.08 -0.72 -9.36
N LEU A 20 15.70 -1.53 -8.50
CA LEU A 20 16.06 -2.91 -8.83
C LEU A 20 14.93 -3.89 -8.56
N SER A 21 14.15 -3.65 -7.51
CA SER A 21 13.06 -4.55 -7.17
C SER A 21 11.99 -3.80 -6.39
N LEU A 22 10.76 -4.28 -6.53
CA LEU A 22 9.62 -3.75 -5.79
C LEU A 22 8.66 -4.90 -5.50
N SER A 23 8.23 -5.01 -4.26
CA SER A 23 7.22 -5.98 -3.87
C SER A 23 6.23 -5.33 -2.92
N VAL A 24 5.01 -5.86 -2.93
CA VAL A 24 3.95 -5.40 -2.05
C VAL A 24 3.34 -6.61 -1.38
N ASP A 25 3.38 -6.62 -0.05
CA ASP A 25 2.68 -7.60 0.75
C ASP A 25 1.44 -6.95 1.34
N GLU A 26 0.35 -7.69 1.37
CA GLU A 26 -0.90 -7.18 1.91
C GLU A 26 -1.39 -8.01 3.08
N SER A 27 -2.02 -7.33 4.04
CA SER A 27 -2.73 -7.98 5.14
C SER A 27 -4.03 -7.18 5.34
N ILE A 28 -5.08 -7.58 4.63
CA ILE A 28 -6.34 -6.83 4.59
C ILE A 28 -7.48 -7.73 5.03
N ASN A 29 -8.30 -7.22 5.95
CA ASN A 29 -9.53 -7.85 6.40
C ASN A 29 -10.72 -7.05 5.88
N TYR A 30 -11.77 -7.76 5.52
CA TYR A 30 -12.99 -7.15 5.00
C TYR A 30 -14.12 -7.37 6.01
N LYS A 31 -14.91 -6.32 6.19
CA LYS A 31 -16.07 -6.36 7.07
C LYS A 31 -17.28 -5.81 6.36
N ILE A 32 -18.37 -6.55 6.35
CA ILE A 32 -19.63 -6.10 5.76
C ILE A 32 -20.36 -5.25 6.80
N GLU A 33 -20.69 -4.04 6.41
CA GLU A 33 -21.46 -3.11 7.24
C GLU A 33 -22.79 -2.80 6.56
N SER A 34 -23.70 -2.15 7.28
CA SER A 34 -25.04 -1.85 6.77
C SER A 34 -25.00 -0.95 5.52
N VAL A 35 -23.97 -0.13 5.38
CA VAL A 35 -23.86 0.85 4.29
C VAL A 35 -22.82 0.44 3.23
N GLY A 36 -22.10 -0.63 3.44
CA GLY A 36 -21.07 -1.03 2.49
C GLY A 36 -20.12 -2.08 3.04
N VAL A 37 -18.96 -2.13 2.44
CA VAL A 37 -17.87 -3.03 2.84
C VAL A 37 -16.67 -2.21 3.29
N ARG A 38 -16.18 -2.48 4.49
CA ARG A 38 -14.99 -1.85 5.02
C ARG A 38 -13.79 -2.76 4.83
N ALA A 39 -12.72 -2.22 4.30
CA ALA A 39 -11.43 -2.90 4.18
C ALA A 39 -10.44 -2.25 5.14
N VAL A 40 -9.91 -3.04 6.08
CA VAL A 40 -8.98 -2.54 7.09
C VAL A 40 -7.75 -3.43 7.09
N GLY A 41 -6.60 -2.82 7.11
CA GLY A 41 -5.36 -3.58 7.16
C GLY A 41 -4.16 -2.75 6.77
N SER A 42 -3.20 -3.39 6.15
CA SER A 42 -1.97 -2.72 5.75
C SER A 42 -1.41 -3.28 4.45
N LEU A 43 -0.70 -2.41 3.76
CA LEU A 43 0.15 -2.77 2.62
C LEU A 43 1.59 -2.48 3.02
N ILE A 44 2.45 -3.45 2.84
CA ILE A 44 3.88 -3.28 3.09
C ILE A 44 4.58 -3.25 1.74
N VAL A 45 5.15 -2.09 1.42
CA VAL A 45 5.87 -1.89 0.16
C VAL A 45 7.35 -2.01 0.46
N LYS A 46 7.99 -2.96 -0.17
CA LYS A 46 9.43 -3.22 -0.01
C LYS A 46 10.12 -3.04 -1.34
N GLY A 47 11.29 -2.48 -1.31
CA GLY A 47 12.06 -2.30 -2.52
C GLY A 47 13.54 -2.19 -2.29
N GLU A 48 14.27 -2.26 -3.39
CA GLU A 48 15.71 -2.12 -3.40
C GLU A 48 16.10 -1.20 -4.55
N TYR A 49 16.96 -0.25 -4.26
CA TYR A 49 17.33 0.77 -5.24
C TYR A 49 18.80 1.16 -5.06
N ASN A 50 19.36 1.77 -6.10
CA ASN A 50 20.74 2.31 -6.08
C ASN A 50 21.75 1.34 -5.48
N GLY A 51 21.78 0.10 -6.00
CA GLY A 51 22.67 -0.92 -5.48
C GLY A 51 21.99 -1.73 -4.40
N ASN A 52 22.46 -1.59 -3.15
CA ASN A 52 21.95 -2.41 -2.05
C ASN A 52 21.16 -1.59 -1.02
N HIS A 53 20.63 -0.45 -1.40
CA HIS A 53 19.75 0.33 -0.54
C HIS A 53 18.35 -0.27 -0.53
N LYS A 54 17.81 -0.48 0.66
CA LYS A 54 16.51 -1.10 0.83
C LYS A 54 15.56 -0.16 1.55
N PHE A 55 14.29 -0.23 1.20
CA PHE A 55 13.26 0.49 1.93
C PHE A 55 12.07 -0.42 2.22
N ASP A 56 11.34 -0.07 3.26
CA ASP A 56 10.20 -0.82 3.75
C ASP A 56 9.21 0.21 4.30
N GLU A 57 8.05 0.32 3.64
CA GLU A 57 7.01 1.27 4.04
C GLU A 57 5.72 0.54 4.34
N ASN A 58 5.15 0.85 5.49
CA ASN A 58 3.87 0.31 5.92
C ASN A 58 2.78 1.35 5.67
N ILE A 59 1.82 1.00 4.82
CA ILE A 59 0.69 1.86 4.50
C ILE A 59 -0.55 1.30 5.17
N GLU A 60 -1.09 2.02 6.14
CA GLU A 60 -2.32 1.61 6.78
C GLU A 60 -3.52 1.98 5.92
N LEU A 61 -4.48 1.08 5.90
CA LEU A 61 -5.66 1.18 5.07
C LEU A 61 -6.92 1.07 5.93
N ASP A 62 -7.84 2.00 5.75
CA ASP A 62 -9.18 1.92 6.30
C ASP A 62 -10.11 2.59 5.30
N VAL A 63 -10.79 1.80 4.49
CA VAL A 63 -11.59 2.30 3.38
C VAL A 63 -12.98 1.68 3.47
N LEU A 64 -13.99 2.54 3.35
CA LEU A 64 -15.38 2.10 3.27
C LEU A 64 -15.90 2.32 1.85
N ALA A 65 -16.26 1.22 1.19
CA ALA A 65 -16.92 1.26 -0.11
C ALA A 65 -18.43 1.12 0.12
N THR A 66 -19.16 2.19 -0.11
CA THR A 66 -20.60 2.18 0.11
C THR A 66 -21.35 1.49 -1.02
N PHE A 67 -22.46 0.87 -0.67
CA PHE A 67 -23.35 0.26 -1.64
C PHE A 67 -24.05 1.29 -2.51
#